data_777d092ef8818b730b71f5ec9b5c295a
#
_entry.id   777d092ef8818b730b71f5ec9b5c295a
#
_cell.length_a   1.000
_cell.length_b   1.000
_cell.length_c   1.000
_cell.angle_alpha   90.00
_cell.angle_beta   90.00
_cell.angle_gamma   90.00
#
_symmetry.space_group_name_H-M   'P 1'
#
loop_
_entity.id
_entity.type
_entity.pdbx_description
1 polymer ?
#
loop_
_entity_poly.entity_id
_entity_poly.type
_entity_poly.pdbx_seq_one_letter_code
_entity_poly.pdbx_strand_id
1 'polypeptide(L)'
;TRVHLGGHIEMEPYTNLGNMIKEFGPLRGGNAKPAEYYEDDKKRAFLEAEENLTLYPSYRVFAVDSRNGHINSVQAQHIETGEIVTFRAPIFSDCTGDGTVGYLAGADYTMGRESRADYGEPSAPEVADKMTMGSSVQWYSVEEKQESQFPIFEYGLEFNEESCQRATMGEWTWETGMNYDQCKEVERIRDYG
;
A
#
# COMPACT_ATOMS: atom_id res chain seq x y z
N THR A 1 7.43 3.05 0.31
CA THR A 1 5.98 2.78 0.46
C THR A 1 5.34 3.94 1.20
N ARG A 2 4.32 4.52 0.60
CA ARG A 2 3.56 5.61 1.21
C ARG A 2 2.46 5.00 2.04
N VAL A 3 2.61 5.02 3.34
CA VAL A 3 1.65 4.42 4.26
C VAL A 3 0.72 5.50 4.79
N HIS A 4 -0.56 5.21 4.75
CA HIS A 4 -1.56 5.98 5.47
C HIS A 4 -1.44 5.65 6.95
N LEU A 5 -0.94 6.60 7.72
CA LEU A 5 -0.95 6.50 9.17
C LEU A 5 -2.24 7.13 9.67
N GLY A 6 -3.26 6.31 9.75
CA GLY A 6 -4.54 6.68 10.34
C GLY A 6 -4.59 6.28 11.81
N GLY A 7 -5.45 6.95 12.57
CA GLY A 7 -5.78 6.57 13.92
C GLY A 7 -5.01 7.32 15.00
N HIS A 8 -5.32 6.95 16.22
CA HIS A 8 -4.84 7.61 17.44
C HIS A 8 -3.58 6.92 17.95
N ILE A 9 -2.44 7.24 17.35
CA ILE A 9 -1.14 6.70 17.75
C ILE A 9 -0.59 7.32 19.06
N GLU A 10 -1.25 8.34 19.59
CA GLU A 10 -0.91 9.03 20.83
C GLU A 10 -1.91 8.72 21.94
N MET A 11 -2.37 7.48 22.03
CA MET A 11 -3.29 7.04 23.08
C MET A 11 -2.53 6.52 24.31
N GLU A 12 -3.09 6.74 25.49
CA GLU A 12 -2.62 6.09 26.71
C GLU A 12 -2.61 4.53 26.52
N PRO A 13 -1.60 3.82 27.06
CA PRO A 13 -0.47 4.35 27.83
C PRO A 13 0.75 4.77 26.96
N TYR A 14 0.65 4.82 25.66
CA TYR A 14 1.78 4.99 24.73
C TYR A 14 1.78 6.37 24.04
N THR A 15 1.61 7.42 24.80
CA THR A 15 1.49 8.80 24.30
C THR A 15 2.67 9.29 23.46
N ASN A 16 3.84 8.64 23.56
CA ASN A 16 5.05 9.03 22.85
C ASN A 16 5.25 8.34 21.49
N LEU A 17 4.40 7.42 21.10
CA LEU A 17 4.55 6.71 19.81
C LEU A 17 4.50 7.65 18.61
N GLY A 18 3.73 8.74 18.70
CA GLY A 18 3.65 9.75 17.64
C GLY A 18 4.92 10.59 17.45
N ASN A 19 5.87 10.58 18.39
CA ASN A 19 7.05 11.42 18.29
C ASN A 19 7.96 11.02 17.12
N MET A 20 8.19 9.72 16.90
CA MET A 20 8.95 9.26 15.73
C MET A 20 8.33 9.73 14.41
N ILE A 21 7.00 9.66 14.30
CA ILE A 21 6.30 10.11 13.11
C ILE A 21 6.44 11.60 12.91
N LYS A 22 6.46 12.41 13.99
CA LYS A 22 6.71 13.85 13.93
C LYS A 22 8.12 14.18 13.44
N GLU A 23 9.10 13.34 13.73
CA GLU A 23 10.49 13.55 13.31
C GLU A 23 10.68 13.34 11.81
N PHE A 24 10.19 12.24 11.26
CA PHE A 24 10.44 11.86 9.86
C PHE A 24 9.19 11.78 8.98
N GLY A 25 8.01 11.77 9.55
CA GLY A 25 6.77 11.73 8.78
C GLY A 25 6.48 13.04 8.03
N PRO A 26 5.60 13.02 7.05
CA PRO A 26 5.23 14.22 6.32
C PRO A 26 4.45 15.19 7.22
N LEU A 27 4.73 16.48 7.10
CA LEU A 27 4.00 17.52 7.81
C LEU A 27 2.58 17.73 7.27
N ARG A 28 2.33 17.27 6.04
CA ARG A 28 1.04 17.42 5.37
C ARG A 28 0.38 16.05 5.24
N GLY A 29 -0.82 15.94 5.76
CA GLY A 29 -1.61 14.72 5.67
C GLY A 29 -2.45 14.65 4.40
N GLY A 30 -2.99 13.47 4.12
CA GLY A 30 -3.96 13.20 3.07
C GLY A 30 -3.53 12.08 2.13
N ASN A 31 -4.53 11.47 1.49
CA ASN A 31 -4.35 10.45 0.46
C ASN A 31 -4.29 11.10 -0.92
N ALA A 32 -3.68 10.41 -1.87
CA ALA A 32 -3.60 10.81 -3.27
C ALA A 32 -3.19 12.29 -3.44
N LYS A 33 -2.02 12.65 -2.93
CA LYS A 33 -1.47 13.99 -3.02
C LYS A 33 -0.25 14.01 -3.96
N PRO A 34 0.11 15.19 -4.49
CA PRO A 34 1.36 15.38 -5.22
C PRO A 34 2.57 14.85 -4.43
N ALA A 35 3.62 14.44 -5.15
CA ALA A 35 4.78 13.76 -4.57
C ALA A 35 5.44 14.56 -3.44
N GLU A 36 5.51 15.88 -3.56
CA GLU A 36 6.10 16.78 -2.57
C GLU A 36 5.40 16.79 -1.21
N TYR A 37 4.14 16.34 -1.15
CA TYR A 37 3.41 16.21 0.12
C TYR A 37 3.92 15.06 0.98
N TYR A 38 4.59 14.08 0.38
CA TYR A 38 5.07 12.90 1.08
C TYR A 38 6.47 13.08 1.66
N GLU A 39 7.16 14.17 1.32
CA GLU A 39 8.48 14.53 1.84
C GLU A 39 9.47 13.36 1.84
N ASP A 40 9.53 12.60 0.73
CA ASP A 40 10.36 11.40 0.64
C ASP A 40 11.87 11.72 0.79
N ASP A 41 12.30 12.91 0.37
CA ASP A 41 13.69 13.36 0.56
C ASP A 41 14.03 13.60 2.04
N LYS A 42 13.08 14.13 2.84
CA LYS A 42 13.24 14.28 4.28
C LYS A 42 13.40 12.92 4.96
N LYS A 43 12.58 11.94 4.58
CA LYS A 43 12.68 10.57 5.11
C LYS A 43 13.99 9.91 4.74
N ARG A 44 14.44 10.10 3.50
CA ARG A 44 15.73 9.61 3.04
C ARG A 44 16.86 10.23 3.83
N ALA A 45 16.90 11.55 3.95
CA ALA A 45 17.92 12.27 4.72
C ALA A 45 17.96 11.83 6.19
N PHE A 46 16.81 11.58 6.80
CA PHE A 46 16.72 11.07 8.17
C PHE A 46 17.39 9.70 8.31
N LEU A 47 17.14 8.78 7.36
CA LEU A 47 17.75 7.46 7.37
C LEU A 47 19.26 7.49 7.06
N GLU A 48 19.67 8.33 6.12
CA GLU A 48 21.08 8.48 5.72
C GLU A 48 21.94 9.12 6.81
N ALA A 49 21.32 9.84 7.75
CA ALA A 49 22.01 10.40 8.90
C ALA A 49 22.35 9.38 9.98
N GLU A 50 21.78 8.18 9.93
CA GLU A 50 22.05 7.11 10.90
C GLU A 50 23.34 6.37 10.58
N GLU A 51 24.37 6.53 11.42
CA GLU A 51 25.72 6.00 11.19
C GLU A 51 25.79 4.47 11.02
N ASN A 52 24.88 3.74 11.66
CA ASN A 52 24.86 2.27 11.66
C ASN A 52 23.79 1.70 10.69
N LEU A 53 23.27 2.51 9.79
CA LEU A 53 22.27 2.10 8.82
C LEU A 53 22.83 2.20 7.39
N THR A 54 22.68 1.15 6.61
CA THR A 54 22.93 1.19 5.16
C THR A 54 21.62 1.05 4.42
N LEU A 55 21.26 2.07 3.65
CA LEU A 55 20.04 2.11 2.86
C LEU A 55 20.28 1.56 1.46
N TYR A 56 19.45 0.63 1.02
CA TYR A 56 19.43 0.09 -0.35
C TYR A 56 18.11 0.48 -1.03
N PRO A 57 17.99 1.69 -1.58
CA PRO A 57 16.78 2.13 -2.24
C PRO A 57 16.53 1.35 -3.54
N SER A 58 15.28 1.24 -3.94
CA SER A 58 14.85 0.57 -5.18
C SER A 58 15.17 -0.92 -5.27
N TYR A 59 15.47 -1.58 -4.15
CA TYR A 59 15.61 -3.04 -4.11
C TYR A 59 14.36 -3.71 -3.58
N ARG A 60 13.96 -4.80 -4.22
CA ARG A 60 12.86 -5.66 -3.82
C ARG A 60 13.36 -7.06 -3.53
N VAL A 61 13.04 -7.58 -2.34
CA VAL A 61 13.31 -8.98 -2.00
C VAL A 61 12.42 -9.89 -2.84
N PHE A 62 13.02 -10.91 -3.45
CA PHE A 62 12.32 -11.88 -4.28
C PHE A 62 12.63 -13.34 -3.95
N ALA A 63 13.68 -13.60 -3.16
CA ALA A 63 14.06 -14.97 -2.76
C ALA A 63 14.62 -14.98 -1.33
N VAL A 64 14.40 -16.09 -0.64
CA VAL A 64 14.87 -16.36 0.73
C VAL A 64 15.46 -17.77 0.77
N ASP A 65 16.67 -17.90 1.29
CA ASP A 65 17.24 -19.19 1.71
C ASP A 65 16.94 -19.39 3.20
N SER A 66 16.04 -20.33 3.49
CA SER A 66 15.68 -20.69 4.87
C SER A 66 15.82 -22.18 5.09
N ARG A 67 16.27 -22.57 6.29
CA ARG A 67 16.38 -23.98 6.71
C ARG A 67 16.05 -24.11 8.19
N ASN A 68 15.25 -25.09 8.53
CA ASN A 68 14.90 -25.39 9.92
C ASN A 68 14.35 -24.16 10.68
N GLY A 69 13.50 -23.37 10.04
CA GLY A 69 12.92 -22.17 10.63
C GLY A 69 13.88 -20.99 10.78
N HIS A 70 15.06 -21.05 10.15
CA HIS A 70 16.06 -20.00 10.20
C HIS A 70 16.34 -19.45 8.79
N ILE A 71 16.37 -18.13 8.64
CA ILE A 71 16.72 -17.45 7.38
C ILE A 71 18.25 -17.30 7.34
N ASN A 72 18.87 -17.90 6.34
CA ASN A 72 20.32 -17.80 6.08
C ASN A 72 20.67 -16.57 5.24
N SER A 73 19.83 -16.26 4.28
CA SER A 73 20.00 -15.08 3.41
C SER A 73 18.72 -14.70 2.72
N VAL A 74 18.65 -13.43 2.28
CA VAL A 74 17.65 -12.93 1.35
C VAL A 74 18.31 -12.40 0.10
N GLN A 75 17.66 -12.53 -1.05
CA GLN A 75 18.09 -11.92 -2.30
C GLN A 75 17.12 -10.81 -2.68
N ALA A 76 17.69 -9.66 -3.03
CA ALA A 76 16.95 -8.53 -3.52
C ALA A 76 17.45 -8.10 -4.88
N GLN A 77 16.54 -7.62 -5.72
CA GLN A 77 16.83 -7.15 -7.05
C GLN A 77 16.51 -5.66 -7.16
N HIS A 78 17.40 -4.89 -7.72
CA HIS A 78 17.17 -3.50 -8.06
C HIS A 78 16.13 -3.42 -9.19
N ILE A 79 15.03 -2.68 -8.96
CA ILE A 79 13.85 -2.68 -9.84
C ILE A 79 14.11 -2.06 -11.22
N GLU A 80 15.13 -1.20 -11.36
CA GLU A 80 15.46 -0.55 -12.62
C GLU A 80 16.62 -1.22 -13.37
N THR A 81 17.67 -1.61 -12.64
CA THR A 81 18.88 -2.16 -13.24
C THR A 81 18.89 -3.67 -13.34
N GLY A 82 18.07 -4.35 -12.55
CA GLY A 82 18.09 -5.80 -12.46
C GLY A 82 19.25 -6.37 -11.63
N GLU A 83 20.11 -5.54 -11.04
CA GLU A 83 21.20 -5.98 -10.17
C GLU A 83 20.66 -6.78 -8.98
N ILE A 84 21.32 -7.90 -8.68
CA ILE A 84 20.94 -8.79 -7.57
C ILE A 84 21.98 -8.70 -6.46
N VAL A 85 21.50 -8.47 -5.25
CA VAL A 85 22.32 -8.46 -4.04
C VAL A 85 21.81 -9.51 -3.06
N THR A 86 22.74 -10.21 -2.39
CA THR A 86 22.43 -11.18 -1.34
C THR A 86 22.83 -10.61 0.02
N PHE A 87 21.86 -10.53 0.91
CA PHE A 87 22.04 -10.08 2.29
C PHE A 87 22.09 -11.28 3.24
N ARG A 88 23.04 -11.26 4.18
CA ARG A 88 23.14 -12.21 5.26
C ARG A 88 23.20 -11.48 6.60
N ALA A 89 22.41 -11.93 7.55
CA ALA A 89 22.36 -11.36 8.88
C ALA A 89 21.87 -12.42 9.88
N PRO A 90 22.14 -12.25 11.17
CA PRO A 90 21.58 -13.12 12.21
C PRO A 90 20.08 -12.88 12.45
N ILE A 91 19.56 -11.71 12.09
CA ILE A 91 18.15 -11.31 12.28
C ILE A 91 17.66 -10.61 11.02
N PHE A 92 16.45 -10.93 10.62
CA PHE A 92 15.72 -10.26 9.56
C PHE A 92 14.40 -9.70 10.10
N SER A 93 14.05 -8.49 9.69
CA SER A 93 12.74 -7.88 9.95
C SER A 93 11.99 -7.70 8.64
N ASP A 94 10.81 -8.30 8.55
CA ASP A 94 9.96 -8.18 7.38
C ASP A 94 9.02 -6.98 7.51
N CYS A 95 9.29 -5.94 6.72
CA CYS A 95 8.47 -4.74 6.59
C CYS A 95 7.98 -4.56 5.15
N THR A 96 7.77 -5.64 4.41
CA THR A 96 7.41 -5.60 2.98
C THR A 96 5.95 -5.23 2.72
N GLY A 97 5.13 -5.08 3.76
CA GLY A 97 3.70 -4.79 3.65
C GLY A 97 2.85 -6.04 3.60
N ASP A 98 3.16 -6.97 2.72
CA ASP A 98 2.42 -8.23 2.54
C ASP A 98 3.12 -9.45 3.19
N GLY A 99 4.14 -9.24 4.02
CA GLY A 99 4.88 -10.32 4.67
C GLY A 99 5.66 -11.20 3.68
N THR A 100 6.19 -10.61 2.62
CA THR A 100 6.85 -11.35 1.52
C THR A 100 8.02 -12.19 1.99
N VAL A 101 8.85 -11.67 2.90
CA VAL A 101 10.01 -12.41 3.43
C VAL A 101 9.56 -13.60 4.27
N GLY A 102 8.57 -13.40 5.13
CA GLY A 102 7.97 -14.47 5.93
C GLY A 102 7.37 -15.57 5.06
N TYR A 103 6.59 -15.19 4.04
CA TYR A 103 6.01 -16.12 3.08
C TYR A 103 7.08 -16.94 2.35
N LEU A 104 8.10 -16.29 1.79
CA LEU A 104 9.19 -16.95 1.08
C LEU A 104 10.08 -17.81 2.01
N ALA A 105 10.15 -17.48 3.29
CA ALA A 105 10.84 -18.27 4.29
C ALA A 105 10.06 -19.52 4.72
N GLY A 106 8.79 -19.65 4.32
CA GLY A 106 7.91 -20.76 4.70
C GLY A 106 7.29 -20.60 6.10
N ALA A 107 7.15 -19.36 6.59
CA ALA A 107 6.43 -19.10 7.83
C ALA A 107 4.92 -19.39 7.68
N ASP A 108 4.29 -19.80 8.75
CA ASP A 108 2.85 -19.94 8.80
C ASP A 108 2.19 -18.57 8.65
N TYR A 109 1.10 -18.50 7.91
CA TYR A 109 0.35 -17.27 7.71
C TYR A 109 -1.15 -17.54 7.58
N THR A 110 -1.94 -16.51 7.86
CA THR A 110 -3.38 -16.50 7.61
C THR A 110 -3.73 -15.45 6.56
N MET A 111 -4.77 -15.68 5.79
CA MET A 111 -5.28 -14.74 4.80
C MET A 111 -6.79 -14.84 4.71
N GLY A 112 -7.45 -13.70 4.56
CA GLY A 112 -8.90 -13.61 4.59
C GLY A 112 -9.41 -13.19 5.96
N ARG A 113 -10.67 -13.50 6.23
CA ARG A 113 -11.30 -13.18 7.51
C ARG A 113 -11.51 -14.46 8.33
N GLU A 114 -11.13 -14.41 9.59
CA GLU A 114 -11.44 -15.45 10.57
C GLU A 114 -12.93 -15.45 10.92
N SER A 115 -13.40 -16.57 11.44
CA SER A 115 -14.79 -16.66 11.92
C SER A 115 -14.95 -16.00 13.29
N ARG A 116 -16.20 -15.61 13.60
CA ARG A 116 -16.54 -15.11 14.94
C ARG A 116 -16.18 -16.08 16.05
N ALA A 117 -16.26 -17.39 15.77
CA ALA A 117 -15.95 -18.42 16.74
C ALA A 117 -14.47 -18.49 17.11
N ASP A 118 -13.57 -18.03 16.23
CA ASP A 118 -12.13 -18.13 16.46
C ASP A 118 -11.65 -17.17 17.57
N TYR A 119 -12.16 -15.93 17.59
CA TYR A 119 -11.71 -14.89 18.53
C TYR A 119 -12.84 -14.16 19.24
N GLY A 120 -14.10 -14.49 18.98
CA GLY A 120 -15.26 -13.88 19.64
C GLY A 120 -15.56 -12.44 19.19
N GLU A 121 -15.03 -12.00 18.05
CA GLU A 121 -15.23 -10.64 17.55
C GLU A 121 -16.64 -10.45 16.98
N PRO A 122 -17.44 -9.49 17.49
CA PRO A 122 -18.82 -9.31 17.03
C PRO A 122 -18.97 -8.97 15.55
N SER A 123 -17.96 -8.29 14.98
CA SER A 123 -17.95 -7.87 13.57
C SER A 123 -17.42 -8.93 12.61
N ALA A 124 -16.85 -10.02 13.12
CA ALA A 124 -16.35 -11.09 12.29
C ALA A 124 -17.51 -11.88 11.66
N PRO A 125 -17.31 -12.44 10.45
CA PRO A 125 -18.29 -13.30 9.80
C PRO A 125 -18.57 -14.56 10.63
N GLU A 126 -19.70 -15.20 10.42
CA GLU A 126 -20.00 -16.45 11.13
C GLU A 126 -19.08 -17.60 10.70
N VAL A 127 -18.68 -17.59 9.43
CA VAL A 127 -17.79 -18.59 8.83
C VAL A 127 -16.59 -17.86 8.22
N ALA A 128 -15.39 -18.37 8.48
CA ALA A 128 -14.17 -17.84 7.90
C ALA A 128 -14.21 -17.86 6.36
N ASP A 129 -13.68 -16.84 5.72
CA ASP A 129 -13.63 -16.72 4.29
C ASP A 129 -12.25 -16.23 3.79
N LYS A 130 -12.10 -16.11 2.47
CA LYS A 130 -10.86 -15.66 1.84
C LYS A 130 -10.93 -14.19 1.38
N MET A 131 -11.88 -13.42 1.87
CA MET A 131 -12.00 -12.01 1.51
C MET A 131 -10.88 -11.20 2.12
N THR A 132 -10.23 -10.42 1.28
CA THR A 132 -9.21 -9.44 1.67
C THR A 132 -9.67 -8.04 1.29
N MET A 133 -8.97 -7.02 1.76
CA MET A 133 -9.23 -5.67 1.29
C MET A 133 -8.98 -5.59 -0.23
N GLY A 134 -9.85 -4.86 -0.92
CA GLY A 134 -9.73 -4.65 -2.36
C GLY A 134 -8.46 -3.87 -2.72
N SER A 135 -7.97 -4.11 -3.94
CA SER A 135 -6.91 -3.30 -4.51
C SER A 135 -7.44 -1.90 -4.82
N SER A 136 -6.67 -0.88 -4.46
CA SER A 136 -7.04 0.51 -4.68
C SER A 136 -5.98 1.23 -5.51
N VAL A 137 -6.43 2.04 -6.45
CA VAL A 137 -5.59 2.99 -7.17
C VAL A 137 -6.03 4.39 -6.75
N GLN A 138 -5.08 5.17 -6.24
CA GLN A 138 -5.34 6.55 -5.84
C GLN A 138 -4.63 7.49 -6.81
N TRP A 139 -5.33 8.56 -7.18
CA TRP A 139 -4.78 9.63 -8.01
C TRP A 139 -5.25 10.97 -7.48
N TYR A 140 -4.60 12.02 -7.92
CA TYR A 140 -5.08 13.39 -7.77
C TYR A 140 -5.21 14.02 -9.15
N SER A 141 -6.16 14.92 -9.28
CA SER A 141 -6.40 15.67 -10.51
C SER A 141 -6.36 17.17 -10.21
N VAL A 142 -6.01 17.94 -11.21
CA VAL A 142 -6.11 19.40 -11.20
C VAL A 142 -7.03 19.84 -12.33
N GLU A 143 -7.82 20.86 -12.06
CA GLU A 143 -8.64 21.48 -13.09
C GLU A 143 -7.76 22.31 -14.03
N GLU A 144 -7.75 21.95 -15.30
CA GLU A 144 -7.04 22.70 -16.32
C GLU A 144 -7.86 23.89 -16.81
N LYS A 145 -7.16 24.96 -17.24
CA LYS A 145 -7.82 26.16 -17.78
C LYS A 145 -8.34 25.98 -19.20
N GLN A 146 -7.91 24.93 -19.87
CA GLN A 146 -8.28 24.61 -21.23
C GLN A 146 -8.80 23.18 -21.28
N GLU A 147 -9.72 22.95 -22.20
CA GLU A 147 -10.24 21.61 -22.45
C GLU A 147 -9.10 20.68 -22.86
N SER A 148 -8.96 19.56 -22.14
CA SER A 148 -8.02 18.50 -22.45
C SER A 148 -8.78 17.31 -23.06
N GLN A 149 -8.11 16.63 -24.00
CA GLN A 149 -8.66 15.41 -24.57
C GLN A 149 -8.25 14.20 -23.76
N PHE A 150 -9.20 13.31 -23.50
CA PHE A 150 -8.91 12.04 -22.89
C PHE A 150 -7.97 11.22 -23.80
N PRO A 151 -6.85 10.67 -23.27
CA PRO A 151 -5.94 9.92 -24.09
C PRO A 151 -6.59 8.66 -24.66
N ILE A 152 -6.25 8.35 -25.92
CA ILE A 152 -6.70 7.12 -26.56
C ILE A 152 -5.83 5.97 -26.06
N PHE A 153 -6.47 4.97 -25.46
CA PHE A 153 -5.82 3.72 -25.08
C PHE A 153 -6.11 2.64 -26.12
N GLU A 154 -5.08 2.03 -26.66
CA GLU A 154 -5.21 0.86 -27.53
C GLU A 154 -5.50 -0.43 -26.75
N TYR A 155 -5.27 -0.40 -25.45
CA TYR A 155 -5.55 -1.49 -24.54
C TYR A 155 -6.30 -0.94 -23.32
N GLY A 156 -7.19 -1.74 -22.80
CA GLY A 156 -8.00 -1.36 -21.64
C GLY A 156 -9.44 -1.80 -21.79
N LEU A 157 -10.21 -1.55 -20.75
CA LEU A 157 -11.65 -1.78 -20.80
C LEU A 157 -12.30 -0.63 -21.57
N GLU A 158 -13.14 -0.95 -22.52
CA GLU A 158 -14.03 0.00 -23.12
C GLU A 158 -15.05 0.44 -22.06
N PHE A 159 -15.19 1.75 -21.88
CA PHE A 159 -16.19 2.30 -20.99
C PHE A 159 -17.55 2.34 -21.70
N ASN A 160 -18.39 1.41 -21.35
CA ASN A 160 -19.75 1.30 -21.82
C ASN A 160 -20.65 0.88 -20.65
N GLU A 161 -21.96 0.79 -20.91
CA GLU A 161 -22.93 0.47 -19.87
C GLU A 161 -22.63 -0.87 -19.16
N GLU A 162 -22.17 -1.88 -19.90
CA GLU A 162 -21.83 -3.18 -19.33
C GLU A 162 -20.55 -3.12 -18.47
N SER A 163 -19.50 -2.45 -18.94
CA SER A 163 -18.24 -2.35 -18.20
C SER A 163 -18.39 -1.49 -16.94
N CYS A 164 -19.20 -0.43 -16.99
CA CYS A 164 -19.49 0.41 -15.84
C CYS A 164 -20.23 -0.32 -14.72
N GLN A 165 -21.05 -1.31 -15.03
CA GLN A 165 -21.76 -2.12 -14.03
C GLN A 165 -20.84 -2.95 -13.13
N ARG A 166 -19.58 -3.14 -13.52
CA ARG A 166 -18.57 -3.84 -12.72
C ARG A 166 -17.82 -2.93 -11.75
N ALA A 167 -17.92 -1.64 -11.93
CA ALA A 167 -17.35 -0.66 -11.02
C ALA A 167 -18.38 -0.32 -9.95
N THR A 168 -18.01 -0.25 -8.69
CA THR A 168 -18.90 0.07 -7.58
C THR A 168 -18.36 1.28 -6.83
N MET A 169 -19.22 2.17 -6.35
CA MET A 169 -18.84 3.33 -5.54
C MET A 169 -18.79 2.96 -4.07
N GLY A 170 -17.69 3.32 -3.40
CA GLY A 170 -17.58 3.26 -1.95
C GLY A 170 -18.24 4.46 -1.25
N GLU A 171 -18.16 4.49 0.06
CA GLU A 171 -18.64 5.59 0.88
C GLU A 171 -17.78 6.85 0.80
N TRP A 172 -16.60 6.77 0.20
CA TRP A 172 -15.70 7.89 -0.01
C TRP A 172 -16.08 8.65 -1.27
N THR A 173 -15.92 9.95 -1.25
CA THR A 173 -16.45 10.88 -2.27
C THR A 173 -16.01 10.58 -3.71
N TRP A 174 -14.97 9.78 -3.91
CA TRP A 174 -14.36 9.53 -5.22
C TRP A 174 -14.01 8.05 -5.46
N GLU A 175 -14.60 7.15 -4.67
CA GLU A 175 -14.44 5.72 -4.90
C GLU A 175 -15.49 5.25 -5.90
N THR A 176 -15.03 4.59 -6.95
CA THR A 176 -15.92 3.82 -7.81
C THR A 176 -16.02 2.41 -7.26
N GLY A 177 -17.17 1.95 -6.95
CA GLY A 177 -17.29 0.60 -6.46
C GLY A 177 -18.51 0.19 -5.65
N MET A 178 -19.52 0.98 -5.34
CA MET A 178 -20.75 0.51 -4.68
C MET A 178 -21.98 1.38 -4.94
N ASN A 179 -23.08 0.76 -5.37
CA ASN A 179 -24.48 1.21 -5.24
C ASN A 179 -24.95 2.51 -5.92
N TYR A 180 -24.17 3.10 -6.84
CA TYR A 180 -24.57 4.27 -7.59
C TYR A 180 -24.75 3.99 -9.08
N ASP A 181 -25.25 4.97 -9.82
CA ASP A 181 -25.13 5.02 -11.27
C ASP A 181 -23.66 5.27 -11.65
N GLN A 182 -22.95 4.19 -11.76
CA GLN A 182 -21.49 4.17 -11.86
C GLN A 182 -21.00 4.72 -13.20
N CYS A 183 -21.81 4.58 -14.24
CA CYS A 183 -21.48 5.12 -15.55
C CYS A 183 -21.35 6.64 -15.49
N LYS A 184 -22.26 7.32 -14.80
CA LYS A 184 -22.18 8.76 -14.61
C LYS A 184 -20.97 9.20 -13.81
N GLU A 185 -20.59 8.45 -12.77
CA GLU A 185 -19.41 8.76 -11.98
C GLU A 185 -18.12 8.53 -12.76
N VAL A 186 -18.04 7.47 -13.55
CA VAL A 186 -16.90 7.22 -14.43
C VAL A 186 -16.77 8.30 -15.49
N GLU A 187 -17.87 8.72 -16.12
CA GLU A 187 -17.88 9.84 -17.05
C GLU A 187 -17.42 11.13 -16.38
N ARG A 188 -17.95 11.44 -15.20
CA ARG A 188 -17.54 12.62 -14.45
C ARG A 188 -16.05 12.61 -14.10
N ILE A 189 -15.50 11.50 -13.63
CA ILE A 189 -14.08 11.37 -13.35
C ILE A 189 -13.26 11.55 -14.63
N ARG A 190 -13.68 10.96 -15.74
CA ARG A 190 -13.04 11.13 -17.04
C ARG A 190 -13.06 12.58 -17.52
N ASP A 191 -14.17 13.28 -17.32
CA ASP A 191 -14.35 14.66 -17.78
C ASP A 191 -13.55 15.66 -16.93
N TYR A 192 -13.27 15.32 -15.67
CA TYR A 192 -12.45 16.12 -14.76
C TYR A 192 -10.97 15.65 -14.70
N GLY A 193 -10.64 14.47 -15.14
CA GLY A 193 -9.33 13.86 -15.13
C GLY A 193 -8.62 13.98 -16.41
#